data_f33b4729abd5f4aff89e055b02dc2139
#
_entry.id   f33b4729abd5f4aff89e055b02dc2139
#
_cell.length_a   1.000
_cell.length_b   1.000
_cell.length_c   1.000
_cell.angle_alpha   90.00
_cell.angle_beta   90.00
_cell.angle_gamma   90.00
#
_symmetry.space_group_name_H-M   'P 1'
#
loop_
_entity.id
_entity.type
_entity.pdbx_description
1 polymer ?
#
loop_
_entity_poly.entity_id
_entity_poly.type
_entity_poly.pdbx_seq_one_letter_code
_entity_poly.pdbx_strand_id
1 'polypeptide(L)'
;MEIQERDRTWFCEEIQRCRTSLYRLALSITANPEDAAEAAAEAVCRAYEKFPQLRDRKKFQPWILKITRNEAYALCRHRSRMVPLEHLMEDAAVPGPNLDDTLWRAVERLPQEQREAVVLFYYEDLPTEAISRVTGVSPGAVRTRLSRAREKLRRMLEVNHGE
;
A
#
# COMPACT_ATOMS: atom_id res chain seq x y z
N MET A 1 20.34 -14.32 -14.69
CA MET A 1 20.22 -15.63 -14.01
C MET A 1 18.78 -16.10 -14.13
N GLU A 2 18.57 -17.22 -14.80
CA GLU A 2 17.23 -17.76 -14.93
C GLU A 2 16.72 -18.26 -13.59
N ILE A 3 15.49 -17.88 -13.26
CA ILE A 3 14.82 -18.37 -12.05
C ILE A 3 14.41 -19.82 -12.32
N GLN A 4 14.77 -20.71 -11.39
CA GLN A 4 14.40 -22.12 -11.52
C GLN A 4 12.88 -22.27 -11.47
N GLU A 5 12.34 -23.30 -12.14
CA GLU A 5 10.93 -23.54 -12.23
C GLU A 5 10.23 -23.62 -10.86
N ARG A 6 10.91 -24.26 -9.89
CA ARG A 6 10.41 -24.36 -8.52
C ARG A 6 10.25 -22.97 -7.87
N ASP A 7 11.20 -22.08 -8.09
CA ASP A 7 11.19 -20.74 -7.55
C ASP A 7 10.13 -19.89 -8.23
N ARG A 8 9.94 -20.09 -9.53
CA ARG A 8 8.89 -19.42 -10.29
C ARG A 8 7.49 -19.81 -9.77
N THR A 9 7.26 -21.10 -9.52
CA THR A 9 6.01 -21.58 -8.96
C THR A 9 5.75 -20.98 -7.58
N TRP A 10 6.76 -20.98 -6.72
CA TRP A 10 6.63 -20.38 -5.38
C TRP A 10 6.31 -18.89 -5.47
N PHE A 11 7.01 -18.16 -6.33
CA PHE A 11 6.77 -16.73 -6.54
C PHE A 11 5.32 -16.48 -6.99
N CYS A 12 4.84 -17.22 -7.98
CA CYS A 12 3.47 -17.06 -8.47
C CYS A 12 2.44 -17.33 -7.38
N GLU A 13 2.65 -18.35 -6.56
CA GLU A 13 1.77 -18.65 -5.44
C GLU A 13 1.74 -17.51 -4.41
N GLU A 14 2.90 -16.95 -4.08
CA GLU A 14 2.98 -15.82 -3.15
C GLU A 14 2.32 -14.57 -3.70
N ILE A 15 2.47 -14.31 -5.00
CA ILE A 15 1.77 -13.18 -5.64
C ILE A 15 0.26 -13.37 -5.55
N GLN A 16 -0.25 -14.57 -5.78
CA GLN A 16 -1.68 -14.85 -5.65
C GLN A 16 -2.20 -14.54 -4.25
N ARG A 17 -1.41 -14.86 -3.22
CA ARG A 17 -1.78 -14.60 -1.83
C ARG A 17 -1.77 -13.11 -1.48
N CYS A 18 -0.86 -12.32 -2.08
CA CYS A 18 -0.69 -10.93 -1.69
C CYS A 18 -1.26 -9.92 -2.70
N ARG A 19 -1.93 -10.36 -3.75
CA ARG A 19 -2.48 -9.46 -4.79
C ARG A 19 -3.33 -8.33 -4.21
N THR A 20 -4.26 -8.68 -3.34
CA THR A 20 -5.14 -7.70 -2.70
C THR A 20 -4.33 -6.72 -1.85
N SER A 21 -3.30 -7.21 -1.15
CA SER A 21 -2.42 -6.37 -0.34
C SER A 21 -1.68 -5.34 -1.17
N LEU A 22 -1.13 -5.76 -2.31
CA LEU A 22 -0.40 -4.86 -3.21
C LEU A 22 -1.33 -3.76 -3.75
N TYR A 23 -2.51 -4.16 -4.23
CA TYR A 23 -3.50 -3.22 -4.75
C TYR A 23 -3.95 -2.24 -3.67
N ARG A 24 -4.24 -2.73 -2.46
CA ARG A 24 -4.70 -1.91 -1.35
C ARG A 24 -3.67 -0.85 -0.94
N LEU A 25 -2.40 -1.25 -0.84
CA LEU A 25 -1.33 -0.31 -0.53
C LEU A 25 -1.18 0.72 -1.65
N ALA A 26 -1.15 0.27 -2.89
CA ALA A 26 -1.05 1.16 -4.04
C ALA A 26 -2.24 2.14 -4.08
N LEU A 27 -3.45 1.66 -3.81
CA LEU A 27 -4.65 2.51 -3.77
C LEU A 27 -4.55 3.57 -2.66
N SER A 28 -4.00 3.20 -1.51
CA SER A 28 -3.82 4.15 -0.40
C SER A 28 -2.86 5.29 -0.76
N ILE A 29 -1.99 5.07 -1.74
CA ILE A 29 -1.00 6.07 -2.18
C ILE A 29 -1.51 6.84 -3.39
N THR A 30 -2.05 6.16 -4.39
CA THR A 30 -2.45 6.78 -5.66
C THR A 30 -3.85 7.41 -5.61
N ALA A 31 -4.72 6.93 -4.74
CA ALA A 31 -6.14 7.32 -4.66
C ALA A 31 -6.88 7.18 -5.99
N ASN A 32 -6.37 6.32 -6.87
CA ASN A 32 -6.95 6.06 -8.19
C ASN A 32 -6.82 4.58 -8.51
N PRO A 33 -7.94 3.88 -8.80
CA PRO A 33 -7.93 2.44 -9.02
C PRO A 33 -7.09 1.98 -10.20
N GLU A 34 -7.13 2.73 -11.30
CA GLU A 34 -6.33 2.38 -12.49
C GLU A 34 -4.85 2.51 -12.21
N ASP A 35 -4.45 3.59 -11.53
CA ASP A 35 -3.07 3.82 -11.13
C ASP A 35 -2.61 2.78 -10.11
N ALA A 36 -3.49 2.41 -9.18
CA ALA A 36 -3.18 1.39 -8.18
C ALA A 36 -2.93 0.03 -8.86
N ALA A 37 -3.77 -0.35 -9.81
CA ALA A 37 -3.60 -1.60 -10.57
C ALA A 37 -2.32 -1.57 -11.37
N GLU A 38 -2.01 -0.44 -12.02
CA GLU A 38 -0.77 -0.28 -12.78
C GLU A 38 0.47 -0.38 -11.89
N ALA A 39 0.46 0.31 -10.74
CA ALA A 39 1.58 0.26 -9.80
C ALA A 39 1.78 -1.15 -9.24
N ALA A 40 0.69 -1.85 -8.91
CA ALA A 40 0.77 -3.22 -8.40
C ALA A 40 1.33 -4.16 -9.46
N ALA A 41 0.90 -4.04 -10.70
CA ALA A 41 1.40 -4.87 -11.80
C ALA A 41 2.89 -4.62 -12.05
N GLU A 42 3.31 -3.35 -12.07
CA GLU A 42 4.71 -2.99 -12.24
C GLU A 42 5.56 -3.52 -11.10
N ALA A 43 5.03 -3.46 -9.87
CA ALA A 43 5.71 -3.99 -8.70
C ALA A 43 5.95 -5.49 -8.81
N VAL A 44 4.98 -6.25 -9.33
CA VAL A 44 5.13 -7.70 -9.55
C VAL A 44 6.25 -7.96 -10.56
N CYS A 45 6.30 -7.20 -11.66
CA CYS A 45 7.35 -7.34 -12.67
C CYS A 45 8.73 -7.06 -12.08
N ARG A 46 8.87 -5.99 -11.33
CA ARG A 46 10.14 -5.64 -10.68
C ARG A 46 10.53 -6.64 -9.61
N ALA A 47 9.56 -7.13 -8.85
CA ALA A 47 9.81 -8.16 -7.84
C ALA A 47 10.33 -9.44 -8.49
N TYR A 48 9.77 -9.83 -9.63
CA TYR A 48 10.22 -11.00 -10.36
C TYR A 48 11.67 -10.85 -10.81
N GLU A 49 12.04 -9.70 -11.35
CA GLU A 49 13.39 -9.39 -11.77
C GLU A 49 14.38 -9.42 -10.60
N LYS A 50 13.96 -8.92 -9.43
CA LYS A 50 14.81 -8.82 -8.24
C LYS A 50 14.71 -10.03 -7.33
N PHE A 51 13.88 -11.00 -7.65
CA PHE A 51 13.64 -12.17 -6.79
C PHE A 51 14.91 -12.92 -6.41
N PRO A 52 15.89 -13.09 -7.31
CA PRO A 52 17.16 -13.75 -6.93
C PRO A 52 17.91 -13.01 -5.80
N GLN A 53 17.63 -11.72 -5.57
CA GLN A 53 18.27 -10.94 -4.52
C GLN A 53 17.60 -11.13 -3.14
N LEU A 54 16.40 -11.71 -3.11
CA LEU A 54 15.70 -11.97 -1.86
C LEU A 54 16.30 -13.21 -1.19
N ARG A 55 17.01 -13.00 -0.09
CA ARG A 55 17.71 -14.07 0.62
C ARG A 55 16.82 -14.83 1.60
N ASP A 56 15.85 -14.14 2.20
CA ASP A 56 14.95 -14.72 3.20
C ASP A 56 13.52 -14.65 2.72
N ARG A 57 12.94 -15.79 2.35
CA ARG A 57 11.57 -15.87 1.84
C ARG A 57 10.51 -15.48 2.87
N LYS A 58 10.84 -15.55 4.15
CA LYS A 58 9.94 -15.08 5.22
C LYS A 58 9.70 -13.58 5.16
N LYS A 59 10.61 -12.84 4.53
CA LYS A 59 10.52 -11.39 4.36
C LYS A 59 9.90 -10.97 3.02
N PHE A 60 9.31 -11.91 2.30
CA PHE A 60 8.73 -11.64 0.98
C PHE A 60 7.66 -10.54 1.06
N GLN A 61 6.74 -10.63 2.01
CA GLN A 61 5.63 -9.66 2.13
C GLN A 61 6.14 -8.22 2.33
N PRO A 62 6.93 -7.89 3.34
CA PRO A 62 7.42 -6.51 3.47
C PRO A 62 8.33 -6.10 2.31
N TRP A 63 9.07 -7.03 1.72
CA TRP A 63 9.94 -6.76 0.59
C TRP A 63 9.14 -6.32 -0.64
N ILE A 64 8.09 -7.06 -1.01
CA ILE A 64 7.28 -6.73 -2.17
C ILE A 64 6.39 -5.50 -1.91
N LEU A 65 5.95 -5.29 -0.67
CA LEU A 65 5.20 -4.10 -0.31
C LEU A 65 6.07 -2.84 -0.45
N LYS A 66 7.34 -2.92 -0.13
CA LYS A 66 8.27 -1.81 -0.36
C LYS A 66 8.41 -1.50 -1.84
N ILE A 67 8.52 -2.52 -2.68
CA ILE A 67 8.59 -2.34 -4.14
C ILE A 67 7.30 -1.70 -4.64
N THR A 68 6.15 -2.18 -4.17
CA THR A 68 4.83 -1.62 -4.54
C THR A 68 4.72 -0.16 -4.13
N ARG A 69 5.14 0.17 -2.92
CA ARG A 69 5.15 1.54 -2.43
C ARG A 69 5.97 2.45 -3.34
N ASN A 70 7.17 2.00 -3.70
CA ASN A 70 8.06 2.78 -4.56
C ASN A 70 7.46 3.01 -5.94
N GLU A 71 6.81 1.99 -6.51
CA GLU A 71 6.13 2.11 -7.81
C GLU A 71 4.94 3.05 -7.75
N ALA A 72 4.14 2.97 -6.69
CA ALA A 72 2.99 3.85 -6.50
C ALA A 72 3.41 5.31 -6.39
N TYR A 73 4.44 5.60 -5.61
CA TYR A 73 4.97 6.96 -5.49
C TYR A 73 5.58 7.45 -6.80
N ALA A 74 6.30 6.58 -7.52
CA ALA A 74 6.88 6.94 -8.82
C ALA A 74 5.78 7.31 -9.81
N LEU A 75 4.69 6.55 -9.83
CA LEU A 75 3.56 6.83 -10.70
C LEU A 75 2.88 8.16 -10.33
N CYS A 76 2.71 8.44 -9.04
CA CYS A 76 2.16 9.72 -8.58
C CYS A 76 3.02 10.90 -9.02
N ARG A 77 4.36 10.78 -8.90
CA ARG A 77 5.27 11.83 -9.35
C ARG A 77 5.18 12.05 -10.87
N HIS A 78 5.10 10.96 -11.62
CA HIS A 78 4.98 11.03 -13.08
C HIS A 78 3.67 11.71 -13.48
N ARG A 79 2.56 11.32 -12.86
CA ARG A 79 1.22 11.86 -13.15
C ARG A 79 1.10 13.34 -12.76
N SER A 80 1.69 13.76 -11.65
CA SER A 80 1.62 15.16 -11.21
C SER A 80 2.35 16.11 -12.19
N ARG A 81 3.29 15.59 -12.98
CA ARG A 81 3.98 16.36 -14.01
C ARG A 81 3.21 16.47 -15.32
N MET A 82 2.29 15.51 -15.59
CA MET A 82 1.63 15.37 -16.87
C MET A 82 0.17 15.80 -16.86
N VAL A 83 -0.47 15.85 -15.69
CA VAL A 83 -1.90 16.12 -15.56
C VAL A 83 -2.12 17.37 -14.70
N PRO A 84 -2.97 18.34 -15.15
CA PRO A 84 -3.32 19.48 -14.32
C PRO A 84 -3.94 19.01 -12.99
N LEU A 85 -3.65 19.76 -11.92
CA LEU A 85 -4.06 19.45 -10.55
C LEU A 85 -5.58 19.20 -10.42
N GLU A 86 -6.35 19.82 -11.28
CA GLU A 86 -7.82 19.72 -11.31
C GLU A 86 -8.31 18.28 -11.57
N HIS A 87 -7.56 17.51 -12.35
CA HIS A 87 -7.90 16.13 -12.65
C HIS A 87 -7.52 15.15 -11.54
N LEU A 88 -6.66 15.58 -10.61
CA LEU A 88 -6.26 14.76 -9.46
C LEU A 88 -7.31 14.78 -8.34
N MET A 89 -8.30 15.66 -8.44
CA MET A 89 -9.34 15.83 -7.43
C MET A 89 -10.67 15.17 -7.79
N GLU A 90 -10.75 14.50 -8.92
CA GLU A 90 -11.96 13.73 -9.24
C GLU A 90 -12.03 12.51 -8.33
N ASP A 91 -13.01 12.51 -7.46
CA ASP A 91 -13.33 11.43 -6.54
C ASP A 91 -13.73 10.18 -7.31
N ALA A 92 -12.74 9.40 -7.69
CA ALA A 92 -13.01 8.05 -8.14
C ALA A 92 -13.14 7.18 -6.88
N ALA A 93 -14.32 7.24 -6.27
CA ALA A 93 -14.64 6.34 -5.18
C ALA A 93 -14.83 4.95 -5.78
N VAL A 94 -13.73 4.19 -5.87
CA VAL A 94 -13.84 2.80 -6.27
C VAL A 94 -13.82 1.95 -5.04
N PRO A 95 -14.85 1.11 -4.88
CA PRO A 95 -14.87 0.19 -3.75
C PRO A 95 -13.72 -0.80 -3.91
N GLY A 96 -12.80 -0.78 -2.95
CA GLY A 96 -11.81 -1.84 -2.83
C GLY A 96 -12.55 -3.14 -2.56
N PRO A 97 -12.07 -4.29 -3.10
CA PRO A 97 -12.75 -5.55 -2.89
C PRO A 97 -12.80 -5.91 -1.41
N ASN A 98 -14.01 -6.10 -0.90
CA ASN A 98 -14.30 -6.62 0.45
C ASN A 98 -13.77 -5.77 1.62
N LEU A 99 -13.61 -4.47 1.44
CA LEU A 99 -13.29 -3.56 2.54
C LEU A 99 -14.58 -3.05 3.16
N ASP A 100 -14.59 -2.93 4.49
CA ASP A 100 -15.69 -2.23 5.16
C ASP A 100 -15.70 -0.80 4.64
N ASP A 101 -16.70 -0.44 3.88
CA ASP A 101 -16.80 0.84 3.20
C ASP A 101 -16.67 2.03 4.16
N THR A 102 -17.24 1.91 5.35
CA THR A 102 -17.22 2.99 6.34
C THR A 102 -15.80 3.24 6.85
N LEU A 103 -15.11 2.17 7.25
CA LEU A 103 -13.75 2.29 7.75
C LEU A 103 -12.80 2.72 6.63
N TRP A 104 -12.91 2.11 5.45
CA TRP A 104 -12.03 2.45 4.32
C TRP A 104 -12.21 3.92 3.90
N ARG A 105 -13.43 4.43 3.87
CA ARG A 105 -13.69 5.83 3.55
C ARG A 105 -13.04 6.77 4.56
N ALA A 106 -13.05 6.40 5.83
CA ALA A 106 -12.37 7.17 6.87
C ALA A 106 -10.85 7.12 6.65
N VAL A 107 -10.31 5.95 6.32
CA VAL A 107 -8.88 5.79 6.03
C VAL A 107 -8.46 6.64 4.83
N GLU A 108 -9.27 6.69 3.79
CA GLU A 108 -8.99 7.51 2.60
C GLU A 108 -8.86 9.00 2.92
N ARG A 109 -9.51 9.48 3.98
CA ARG A 109 -9.46 10.89 4.39
C ARG A 109 -8.24 11.23 5.24
N LEU A 110 -7.47 10.24 5.66
CA LEU A 110 -6.25 10.49 6.41
C LEU A 110 -5.18 11.13 5.53
N PRO A 111 -4.29 11.95 6.10
CA PRO A 111 -3.08 12.35 5.40
C PRO A 111 -2.32 11.13 4.91
N GLN A 112 -1.64 11.25 3.76
CA GLN A 112 -1.03 10.12 3.06
C GLN A 112 -0.12 9.28 3.95
N GLU A 113 0.73 9.92 4.76
CA GLU A 113 1.66 9.21 5.65
C GLU A 113 0.95 8.39 6.72
N GLN A 114 -0.15 8.93 7.27
CA GLN A 114 -0.95 8.24 8.27
C GLN A 114 -1.76 7.10 7.65
N ARG A 115 -2.32 7.35 6.48
CA ARG A 115 -3.10 6.36 5.73
C ARG A 115 -2.25 5.15 5.39
N GLU A 116 -1.05 5.36 4.87
CA GLU A 116 -0.09 4.32 4.55
C GLU A 116 0.27 3.48 5.79
N ALA A 117 0.55 4.14 6.90
CA ALA A 117 0.88 3.44 8.15
C ALA A 117 -0.27 2.57 8.65
N VAL A 118 -1.51 3.08 8.57
CA VAL A 118 -2.71 2.33 8.95
C VAL A 118 -2.90 1.10 8.06
N VAL A 119 -2.74 1.25 6.76
CA VAL A 119 -2.88 0.13 5.83
C VAL A 119 -1.86 -0.96 6.15
N LEU A 120 -0.60 -0.58 6.32
CA LEU A 120 0.47 -1.55 6.61
C LEU A 120 0.30 -2.24 7.96
N PHE A 121 -0.18 -1.53 8.97
CA PHE A 121 -0.33 -2.09 10.31
C PHE A 121 -1.61 -2.93 10.46
N TYR A 122 -2.77 -2.36 10.10
CA TYR A 122 -4.07 -2.99 10.36
C TYR A 122 -4.53 -3.93 9.27
N TYR A 123 -4.26 -3.62 8.02
CA TYR A 123 -4.69 -4.45 6.91
C TYR A 123 -3.65 -5.52 6.54
N GLU A 124 -2.37 -5.20 6.67
CA GLU A 124 -1.29 -6.12 6.28
C GLU A 124 -0.62 -6.80 7.47
N ASP A 125 -1.04 -6.47 8.68
CA ASP A 125 -0.53 -7.08 9.93
C ASP A 125 0.99 -6.98 10.09
N LEU A 126 1.61 -5.91 9.58
CA LEU A 126 3.04 -5.73 9.73
C LEU A 126 3.39 -5.11 11.08
N PRO A 127 4.42 -5.63 11.76
CA PRO A 127 4.93 -4.99 12.96
C PRO A 127 5.61 -3.66 12.64
N THR A 128 5.73 -2.80 13.62
CA THR A 128 6.31 -1.45 13.47
C THR A 128 7.68 -1.47 12.79
N GLU A 129 8.53 -2.43 13.12
CA GLU A 129 9.86 -2.56 12.52
C GLU A 129 9.79 -2.87 11.03
N ALA A 130 8.85 -3.70 10.61
CA ALA A 130 8.66 -4.01 9.20
C ALA A 130 8.11 -2.80 8.45
N ILE A 131 7.18 -2.06 9.05
CA ILE A 131 6.65 -0.82 8.46
C ILE A 131 7.78 0.21 8.30
N SER A 132 8.66 0.31 9.29
CA SER A 132 9.84 1.18 9.22
C SER A 132 10.69 0.85 7.99
N ARG A 133 10.93 -0.43 7.74
CA ARG A 133 11.70 -0.86 6.56
C ARG A 133 10.98 -0.58 5.25
N VAL A 134 9.67 -0.76 5.21
CA VAL A 134 8.87 -0.50 4.01
C VAL A 134 8.84 0.99 3.68
N THR A 135 8.62 1.84 4.68
CA THR A 135 8.42 3.28 4.48
C THR A 135 9.70 4.09 4.54
N GLY A 136 10.77 3.56 5.11
CA GLY A 136 12.03 4.26 5.25
C GLY A 136 12.09 5.26 6.39
N VAL A 137 11.08 5.27 7.29
CA VAL A 137 11.09 6.14 8.47
C VAL A 137 11.35 5.32 9.72
N SER A 138 11.78 6.00 10.80
CA SER A 138 12.12 5.31 12.05
C SER A 138 10.89 4.63 12.67
N PRO A 139 11.09 3.57 13.50
CA PRO A 139 9.98 2.95 14.23
C PRO A 139 9.20 3.94 15.10
N GLY A 140 9.90 4.91 15.70
CA GLY A 140 9.26 5.98 16.48
C GLY A 140 8.34 6.84 15.63
N ALA A 141 8.76 7.18 14.41
CA ALA A 141 7.93 7.93 13.47
C ALA A 141 6.70 7.11 13.05
N VAL A 142 6.86 5.81 12.84
CA VAL A 142 5.73 4.91 12.53
C VAL A 142 4.71 4.94 13.67
N ARG A 143 5.16 4.79 14.92
CA ARG A 143 4.27 4.83 16.09
C ARG A 143 3.52 6.15 16.20
N THR A 144 4.20 7.27 15.93
CA THR A 144 3.59 8.60 15.94
C THR A 144 2.51 8.72 14.86
N ARG A 145 2.80 8.24 13.65
CA ARG A 145 1.84 8.26 12.54
C ARG A 145 0.60 7.43 12.88
N LEU A 146 0.80 6.25 13.45
CA LEU A 146 -0.30 5.38 13.87
C LEU A 146 -1.15 6.03 14.97
N SER A 147 -0.51 6.63 15.97
CA SER A 147 -1.20 7.30 17.06
C SER A 147 -2.07 8.46 16.56
N ARG A 148 -1.53 9.28 15.69
CA ARG A 148 -2.27 10.40 15.07
C ARG A 148 -3.40 9.92 14.17
N ALA A 149 -3.17 8.84 13.44
CA ALA A 149 -4.18 8.24 12.59
C ALA A 149 -5.35 7.70 13.40
N ARG A 150 -5.08 6.99 14.49
CA ARG A 150 -6.11 6.46 15.39
C ARG A 150 -6.98 7.58 15.96
N GLU A 151 -6.37 8.68 16.37
CA GLU A 151 -7.08 9.83 16.90
C GLU A 151 -8.02 10.42 15.85
N LYS A 152 -7.57 10.60 14.62
CA LYS A 152 -8.39 11.12 13.54
C LYS A 152 -9.51 10.15 13.15
N LEU A 153 -9.21 8.87 13.06
CA LEU A 153 -10.20 7.84 12.73
C LEU A 153 -11.29 7.78 13.80
N ARG A 154 -10.92 7.85 15.07
CA ARG A 154 -11.87 7.87 16.16
C ARG A 154 -12.83 9.04 16.02
N ARG A 155 -12.33 10.24 15.76
CA ARG A 155 -13.16 11.42 15.56
C ARG A 155 -14.11 11.27 14.36
N MET A 156 -13.61 10.77 13.25
CA MET A 156 -14.42 10.58 12.04
C MET A 156 -15.56 9.58 12.26
N LEU A 157 -15.26 8.48 12.96
CA LEU A 157 -16.23 7.42 13.22
C LEU A 157 -17.26 7.84 14.28
N GLU A 158 -16.87 8.62 15.28
CA GLU A 158 -17.79 9.15 16.29
C GLU A 158 -18.81 10.11 15.67
N VAL A 159 -18.39 10.97 14.76
CA VAL A 159 -19.28 11.90 14.05
C VAL A 159 -20.32 11.14 13.23
N ASN A 160 -19.95 10.04 12.61
CA ASN A 160 -20.87 9.23 11.81
C ASN A 160 -21.88 8.44 12.66
N HIS A 161 -21.56 8.18 13.93
CA HIS A 161 -22.48 7.49 14.84
C HIS A 161 -23.34 8.44 15.67
N GLY A 162 -23.08 9.74 15.63
CA GLY A 162 -23.80 10.75 16.38
C GLY A 162 -25.04 11.32 15.69
N GLU A 163 -25.38 10.82 14.51
CA GLU A 163 -26.58 11.21 13.78
C GLU A 163 -27.71 10.20 14.00
#